data_7a5fff3cc2c5a5b0e46e1ec4f101cc1d
#
_entry.id   7a5fff3cc2c5a5b0e46e1ec4f101cc1d
#
_cell.length_a   1.000
_cell.length_b   1.000
_cell.length_c   1.000
_cell.angle_alpha   90.00
_cell.angle_beta   90.00
_cell.angle_gamma   90.00
#
_symmetry.space_group_name_H-M   'P 1'
#
loop_
_entity.id
_entity.type
_entity.pdbx_description
1 polymer ?
#
loop_
_entity_poly.entity_id
_entity_poly.type
_entity_poly.pdbx_seq_one_letter_code
_entity_poly.pdbx_strand_id
1 'polypeptide(L)'
;MSALKVERLFLSLSSKERQAFRTRLHAFQPLLNLYDALEALTSQQKRLSRCKRQLIESLYHEPYTPTTDTRFRNDCRRLSEQIEYFLAER
;
A
#
# COMPACT_ATOMS: atom_id res chain seq x y z
N MET A 1 -8.21 -10.69 -4.78
CA MET A 1 -8.47 -9.57 -3.85
C MET A 1 -7.39 -8.52 -4.00
N SER A 2 -7.79 -7.26 -4.13
CA SER A 2 -6.85 -6.15 -4.37
C SER A 2 -5.80 -5.99 -3.27
N ALA A 3 -6.18 -6.17 -2.00
CA ALA A 3 -5.25 -6.02 -0.89
C ALA A 3 -4.13 -7.06 -0.92
N LEU A 4 -4.43 -8.30 -1.30
CA LEU A 4 -3.42 -9.33 -1.44
C LEU A 4 -2.49 -9.06 -2.63
N LYS A 5 -3.02 -8.51 -3.70
CA LYS A 5 -2.22 -8.17 -4.87
C LYS A 5 -1.21 -7.07 -4.56
N VAL A 6 -1.63 -6.01 -3.87
CA VAL A 6 -0.71 -4.91 -3.53
C VAL A 6 0.39 -5.37 -2.60
N GLU A 7 0.07 -6.24 -1.63
CA GLU A 7 1.06 -6.79 -0.73
C GLU A 7 2.10 -7.64 -1.49
N ARG A 8 1.64 -8.49 -2.39
CA ARG A 8 2.52 -9.34 -3.20
C ARG A 8 3.45 -8.51 -4.08
N LEU A 9 2.90 -7.49 -4.74
CA LEU A 9 3.70 -6.59 -5.57
C LEU A 9 4.72 -5.84 -4.74
N PHE A 10 4.31 -5.34 -3.58
CA PHE A 10 5.21 -4.64 -2.66
C PHE A 10 6.36 -5.54 -2.22
N LEU A 11 6.06 -6.78 -1.84
CA LEU A 11 7.09 -7.72 -1.38
C LEU A 11 8.03 -8.14 -2.51
N SER A 12 7.63 -8.03 -3.76
CA SER A 12 8.48 -8.36 -4.90
C SER A 12 9.52 -7.29 -5.19
N LEU A 13 9.39 -6.09 -4.63
CA LEU A 13 10.34 -5.00 -4.85
C LEU A 13 11.59 -5.19 -3.98
N SER A 14 12.76 -4.99 -4.59
CA SER A 14 14.02 -4.96 -3.85
C SER A 14 14.13 -3.66 -3.04
N SER A 15 15.11 -3.58 -2.14
CA SER A 15 15.33 -2.37 -1.35
C SER A 15 15.56 -1.14 -2.22
N LYS A 16 16.36 -1.28 -3.29
CA LYS A 16 16.62 -0.19 -4.23
C LYS A 16 15.34 0.21 -4.96
N GLU A 17 14.57 -0.77 -5.39
CA GLU A 17 13.30 -0.51 -6.08
C GLU A 17 12.30 0.19 -5.17
N ARG A 18 12.25 -0.20 -3.90
CA ARG A 18 11.37 0.44 -2.92
C ARG A 18 11.73 1.91 -2.73
N GLN A 19 13.01 2.23 -2.61
CA GLN A 19 13.43 3.63 -2.47
C GLN A 19 13.08 4.46 -3.70
N ALA A 20 13.36 3.93 -4.88
CA ALA A 20 13.06 4.63 -6.13
C ALA A 20 11.55 4.83 -6.30
N PHE A 21 10.77 3.80 -5.98
CA PHE A 21 9.32 3.88 -6.07
C PHE A 21 8.73 4.86 -5.06
N ARG A 22 9.23 4.87 -3.84
CA ARG A 22 8.78 5.79 -2.81
C ARG A 22 9.01 7.25 -3.23
N THR A 23 10.15 7.54 -3.83
CA THR A 23 10.44 8.86 -4.37
C THR A 23 9.42 9.25 -5.43
N ARG A 24 9.05 8.31 -6.29
CA ARG A 24 8.05 8.52 -7.33
C ARG A 24 6.67 8.83 -6.75
N LEU A 25 6.34 8.26 -5.59
CA LEU A 25 5.06 8.49 -4.92
C LEU A 25 4.97 9.82 -4.18
N HIS A 26 6.03 10.59 -4.14
CA HIS A 26 6.07 11.83 -3.34
C HIS A 26 4.92 12.79 -3.67
N ALA A 27 4.48 12.83 -4.92
CA ALA A 27 3.38 13.68 -5.36
C ALA A 27 2.00 13.09 -5.06
N PHE A 28 1.92 11.84 -4.59
CA PHE A 28 0.66 11.12 -4.36
C PHE A 28 0.55 10.75 -2.89
N GLN A 29 0.26 11.74 -2.02
CA GLN A 29 0.28 11.54 -0.57
C GLN A 29 -0.57 10.38 -0.05
N PRO A 30 -1.82 10.20 -0.50
CA PRO A 30 -2.61 9.05 -0.02
C PRO A 30 -1.96 7.71 -0.31
N LEU A 31 -1.34 7.58 -1.49
CA LEU A 31 -0.64 6.35 -1.87
C LEU A 31 0.67 6.20 -1.11
N LEU A 32 1.36 7.30 -0.86
CA LEU A 32 2.58 7.28 -0.07
C LEU A 32 2.31 6.83 1.36
N ASN A 33 1.23 7.31 1.95
CA ASN A 33 0.84 6.89 3.30
C ASN A 33 0.56 5.39 3.36
N LEU A 34 -0.14 4.86 2.36
CA LEU A 34 -0.39 3.43 2.26
C LEU A 34 0.92 2.65 2.08
N TYR A 35 1.80 3.15 1.23
CA TYR A 35 3.11 2.54 1.02
C TYR A 35 3.93 2.46 2.31
N ASP A 36 4.00 3.56 3.05
CA ASP A 36 4.73 3.60 4.31
C ASP A 36 4.12 2.64 5.35
N ALA A 37 2.80 2.50 5.35
CA ALA A 37 2.12 1.55 6.22
C ALA A 37 2.48 0.10 5.85
N LEU A 38 2.55 -0.21 4.56
CA LEU A 38 2.98 -1.55 4.11
C LEU A 38 4.42 -1.84 4.50
N GLU A 39 5.28 -0.84 4.41
CA GLU A 39 6.67 -0.98 4.84
C GLU A 39 6.77 -1.29 6.33
N ALA A 40 5.98 -0.59 7.15
CA ALA A 40 5.94 -0.83 8.58
C ALA A 40 5.44 -2.23 8.91
N LEU A 41 4.38 -2.69 8.21
CA LEU A 41 3.87 -4.04 8.41
C LEU A 41 4.91 -5.10 8.05
N THR A 42 5.61 -4.90 6.94
CA THR A 42 6.66 -5.82 6.51
C THR A 42 7.81 -5.88 7.52
N SER A 43 8.22 -4.73 8.05
CA SER A 43 9.26 -4.67 9.08
C SER A 43 8.86 -5.40 10.35
N GLN A 44 7.57 -5.38 10.70
CA GLN A 44 7.04 -6.04 11.87
C GLN A 44 6.64 -7.49 11.58
N GLN A 45 6.86 -7.98 10.36
CA GLN A 45 6.47 -9.31 9.92
C GLN A 45 4.98 -9.59 10.07
N LYS A 46 4.17 -8.54 9.90
CA LYS A 46 2.72 -8.64 9.96
C LYS A 46 2.13 -8.67 8.56
N ARG A 47 1.01 -9.36 8.41
CA ARG A 47 0.32 -9.45 7.12
C ARG A 47 -0.82 -8.45 7.05
N LEU A 48 -0.98 -7.85 5.88
CA LEU A 48 -2.05 -6.89 5.63
C LEU A 48 -3.43 -7.46 5.95
N SER A 49 -3.68 -8.72 5.56
CA SER A 49 -4.97 -9.37 5.76
C SER A 49 -5.39 -9.44 7.24
N ARG A 50 -4.43 -9.51 8.15
CA ARG A 50 -4.70 -9.58 9.59
C ARG A 50 -4.82 -8.21 10.25
N CYS A 51 -4.25 -7.18 9.64
CA CYS A 51 -4.19 -5.84 10.22
C CYS A 51 -5.03 -4.83 9.44
N LYS A 52 -5.84 -5.30 8.51
CA LYS A 52 -6.59 -4.44 7.58
C LYS A 52 -7.42 -3.38 8.31
N ARG A 53 -8.19 -3.80 9.32
CA ARG A 53 -9.04 -2.88 10.07
C ARG A 53 -8.24 -1.80 10.77
N GLN A 54 -7.21 -2.20 11.50
CA GLN A 54 -6.35 -1.25 12.21
C GLN A 54 -5.65 -0.31 11.24
N LEU A 55 -5.22 -0.85 10.11
CA LEU A 55 -4.55 -0.06 9.08
C LEU A 55 -5.49 1.00 8.50
N ILE A 56 -6.71 0.63 8.19
CA ILE A 56 -7.71 1.57 7.65
C ILE A 56 -7.98 2.69 8.66
N GLU A 57 -8.18 2.35 9.92
CA GLU A 57 -8.44 3.34 10.96
C GLU A 57 -7.25 4.29 11.13
N SER A 58 -6.04 3.75 11.04
CA SER A 58 -4.82 4.56 11.14
C SER A 58 -4.62 5.48 9.94
N LEU A 59 -4.87 4.97 8.73
CA LEU A 59 -4.64 5.74 7.49
C LEU A 59 -5.62 6.88 7.31
N TYR A 60 -6.89 6.63 7.61
CA TYR A 60 -7.94 7.60 7.31
C TYR A 60 -8.42 8.37 8.54
N HIS A 61 -7.94 8.00 9.73
CA HIS A 61 -8.36 8.60 10.99
C HIS A 61 -9.88 8.54 11.17
N GLU A 62 -10.49 7.48 10.68
CA GLU A 62 -11.93 7.24 10.71
C GLU A 62 -12.18 5.79 11.11
N PRO A 63 -13.33 5.49 11.73
CA PRO A 63 -13.66 4.11 12.08
C PRO A 63 -13.82 3.25 10.83
N TYR A 64 -13.62 1.95 10.99
CA TYR A 64 -13.81 1.00 9.91
C TYR A 64 -15.29 0.92 9.55
N THR A 65 -15.63 1.29 8.32
CA THR A 65 -16.98 1.24 7.77
C THR A 65 -16.90 0.72 6.34
N PRO A 66 -18.06 0.34 5.73
CA PRO A 66 -18.05 -0.03 4.31
C PRO A 66 -17.48 1.08 3.40
N THR A 67 -17.67 2.34 3.77
CA THR A 67 -17.15 3.48 3.01
C THR A 67 -15.63 3.53 3.07
N THR A 68 -15.04 3.42 4.27
CA THR A 68 -13.58 3.43 4.41
C THR A 68 -12.97 2.16 3.80
N ASP A 69 -13.66 1.03 3.88
CA ASP A 69 -13.20 -0.19 3.23
C ASP A 69 -13.11 0.00 1.71
N THR A 70 -14.11 0.63 1.10
CA THR A 70 -14.11 0.92 -0.33
C THR A 70 -12.96 1.85 -0.72
N ARG A 71 -12.72 2.91 0.08
CA ARG A 71 -11.59 3.81 -0.14
C ARG A 71 -10.28 3.05 -0.10
N PHE A 72 -10.12 2.19 0.89
CA PHE A 72 -8.91 1.39 1.04
C PHE A 72 -8.68 0.48 -0.16
N ARG A 73 -9.72 -0.20 -0.63
CA ARG A 73 -9.63 -1.06 -1.82
C ARG A 73 -9.21 -0.28 -3.05
N ASN A 74 -9.78 0.91 -3.24
CA ASN A 74 -9.43 1.77 -4.36
C ASN A 74 -7.99 2.24 -4.28
N ASP A 75 -7.51 2.61 -3.09
CA ASP A 75 -6.14 3.03 -2.88
C ASP A 75 -5.17 1.87 -3.11
N CYS A 76 -5.52 0.67 -2.65
CA CYS A 76 -4.72 -0.53 -2.91
C CYS A 76 -4.62 -0.82 -4.40
N ARG A 77 -5.72 -0.67 -5.14
CA ARG A 77 -5.72 -0.87 -6.58
C ARG A 77 -4.81 0.14 -7.28
N ARG A 78 -4.94 1.43 -6.90
CA ARG A 78 -4.10 2.48 -7.47
C ARG A 78 -2.64 2.25 -7.19
N LEU A 79 -2.31 1.87 -5.96
CA LEU A 79 -0.93 1.58 -5.59
C LEU A 79 -0.40 0.39 -6.39
N SER A 80 -1.20 -0.67 -6.55
CA SER A 80 -0.83 -1.83 -7.37
C SER A 80 -0.53 -1.42 -8.80
N GLU A 81 -1.37 -0.57 -9.39
CA GLU A 81 -1.16 -0.08 -10.74
C GLU A 81 0.14 0.71 -10.87
N GLN A 82 0.45 1.56 -9.88
CA GLN A 82 1.69 2.33 -9.88
C GLN A 82 2.91 1.41 -9.76
N ILE A 83 2.84 0.38 -8.94
CA ILE A 83 3.93 -0.59 -8.84
C ILE A 83 4.12 -1.31 -10.17
N GLU A 84 3.03 -1.74 -10.80
CA GLU A 84 3.10 -2.42 -12.09
C GLU A 84 3.71 -1.53 -13.17
N TYR A 85 3.32 -0.26 -13.23
CA TYR A 85 3.94 0.69 -14.16
C TYR A 85 5.42 0.87 -13.87
N PHE A 86 5.78 1.00 -12.62
CA PHE A 86 7.18 1.13 -12.21
C PHE A 86 8.00 -0.08 -12.67
N LEU A 87 7.48 -1.28 -12.45
CA LEU A 87 8.17 -2.50 -12.84
C LEU A 87 8.29 -2.64 -14.36
N ALA A 88 7.31 -2.13 -15.09
CA ALA A 88 7.34 -2.19 -16.56
C ALA A 88 8.34 -1.21 -17.17
N GLU A 89 8.65 -0.12 -16.48
CA GLU A 89 9.55 0.93 -16.99
C GLU A 89 11.02 0.65 -16.74
N ARG A 90 11.35 -0.27 -15.86
CA ARG A 90 12.75 -0.52 -15.50
C ARG A 90 13.49 -1.44 -16.49
#